data_5b018d07cbe57e2c0cec950c6c514f3d
#
_entry.id   5b018d07cbe57e2c0cec950c6c514f3d
#
_cell.length_a   1.000
_cell.length_b   1.000
_cell.length_c   1.000
_cell.angle_alpha   90.00
_cell.angle_beta   90.00
_cell.angle_gamma   90.00
#
_symmetry.space_group_name_H-M   'P 1'
#
loop_
_entity.id
_entity.type
_entity.pdbx_description
1 polymer ?
#
loop_
_entity_poly.entity_id
_entity_poly.type
_entity_poly.pdbx_seq_one_letter_code
_entity_poly.pdbx_strand_id
1 'polypeptide(L)'
;MSMIKTLALSTLAAGLMVGADCVYPQSGTGMREPLAKKERMSFDTPKSMKAEHDELHANLERLTQSGGRTGEAAKSVAKVLDPHFVNENAYALPPLGLVVPLSQGKFECYMSAVLKMTDKLEGEMPTMLSEHKDIAAALKKLKDAATAEKKSAGVEFAEHLAAHAQTEEEITYPTALLIGLYVKSKATQCAR
;
A
#
# COMPACT_ATOMS: atom_id res chain seq x y z
N MET A 1 54.20 -0.48 -1.53
CA MET A 1 54.45 0.97 -1.56
C MET A 1 53.18 1.62 -1.09
N SER A 2 52.92 1.76 0.14
CA SER A 2 53.33 2.75 1.18
C SER A 2 53.12 4.19 0.73
N MET A 3 52.10 4.84 1.33
CA MET A 3 52.23 6.17 1.90
C MET A 3 51.04 6.51 2.78
N ILE A 4 51.34 6.51 4.07
CA ILE A 4 50.60 7.10 5.18
C ILE A 4 50.96 8.59 5.23
N LYS A 5 50.02 9.50 5.49
CA LYS A 5 50.24 10.83 6.08
C LYS A 5 48.99 11.23 6.83
N THR A 6 48.94 11.11 8.13
CA THR A 6 49.42 11.95 9.24
C THR A 6 48.54 13.19 9.48
N LEU A 7 47.80 13.13 10.55
CA LEU A 7 47.44 13.99 11.65
C LEU A 7 47.71 15.52 11.53
N ALA A 8 46.74 16.31 11.92
CA ALA A 8 46.94 17.55 12.63
C ALA A 8 45.83 17.79 13.68
N LEU A 9 46.25 17.73 14.90
CA LEU A 9 45.55 18.12 16.13
C LEU A 9 45.73 19.62 16.30
N SER A 10 44.70 20.36 16.69
CA SER A 10 44.82 21.72 17.23
C SER A 10 43.84 21.95 18.37
N THR A 11 44.41 22.41 19.43
CA THR A 11 43.99 22.54 20.81
C THR A 11 43.16 23.79 21.11
N LEU A 12 42.33 23.66 22.15
CA LEU A 12 41.93 24.54 23.26
C LEU A 12 41.73 26.05 23.02
N ALA A 13 40.56 26.53 23.50
CA ALA A 13 40.53 27.68 24.42
C ALA A 13 39.24 27.62 25.28
N ALA A 14 39.44 27.60 26.57
CA ALA A 14 38.43 27.73 27.62
C ALA A 14 38.09 29.24 27.81
N GLY A 15 36.80 29.51 28.00
CA GLY A 15 36.31 30.85 28.41
C GLY A 15 35.19 30.69 29.41
N LEU A 16 35.55 30.85 30.68
CA LEU A 16 34.63 31.01 31.83
C LEU A 16 34.05 32.44 31.78
N MET A 17 32.73 32.61 31.88
CA MET A 17 32.12 33.84 32.40
C MET A 17 30.88 33.53 33.21
N VAL A 18 30.85 34.14 34.37
CA VAL A 18 29.98 34.03 35.52
C VAL A 18 28.69 34.83 35.33
N GLY A 19 27.60 34.24 35.80
CA GLY A 19 26.50 34.82 36.58
C GLY A 19 25.66 35.96 35.98
N ALA A 20 24.37 35.74 35.97
CA ALA A 20 23.37 36.72 36.45
C ALA A 20 22.02 36.02 36.62
N ASP A 21 21.53 36.01 37.85
CA ASP A 21 20.14 35.67 38.19
C ASP A 21 19.19 36.66 37.54
N CYS A 22 18.12 36.16 36.92
CA CYS A 22 16.92 36.96 36.67
C CYS A 22 15.65 36.12 36.82
N VAL A 23 15.09 36.26 38.01
CA VAL A 23 13.67 36.44 38.38
C VAL A 23 12.63 36.00 37.35
N TYR A 24 11.84 34.99 37.76
CA TYR A 24 10.53 34.65 37.23
C TYR A 24 9.53 35.79 37.36
N PRO A 25 8.64 35.94 36.36
CA PRO A 25 7.24 36.19 36.69
C PRO A 25 6.38 35.01 36.21
N GLN A 26 5.71 34.40 37.18
CA GLN A 26 4.54 33.60 36.90
C GLN A 26 3.42 34.52 36.43
N SER A 27 2.94 34.29 35.22
CA SER A 27 1.56 34.66 34.88
C SER A 27 1.04 33.64 33.87
N GLY A 28 0.07 32.86 34.34
CA GLY A 28 -0.61 31.87 33.55
C GLY A 28 -1.44 32.51 32.45
N THR A 29 -1.33 31.94 31.30
CA THR A 29 -2.41 31.84 30.35
C THR A 29 -2.29 30.46 29.72
N GLY A 30 -3.21 29.61 30.10
CA GLY A 30 -3.36 28.29 29.47
C GLY A 30 -3.60 28.46 27.98
N MET A 31 -2.52 28.43 27.22
CA MET A 31 -2.62 28.11 25.82
C MET A 31 -2.90 26.61 25.74
N ARG A 32 -4.19 26.27 25.56
CA ARG A 32 -4.56 24.97 25.05
C ARG A 32 -3.78 24.81 23.77
N GLU A 33 -2.84 23.86 23.75
CA GLU A 33 -2.26 23.40 22.50
C GLU A 33 -3.41 23.15 21.50
N PRO A 34 -3.28 23.64 20.26
CA PRO A 34 -4.24 23.31 19.23
C PRO A 34 -4.28 21.79 19.15
N LEU A 35 -5.48 21.21 19.38
CA LEU A 35 -5.79 19.82 19.23
C LEU A 35 -4.99 19.26 18.05
N ALA A 36 -4.08 18.34 18.36
CA ALA A 36 -3.25 17.65 17.41
C ALA A 36 -4.09 17.36 16.15
N LYS A 37 -3.60 17.80 15.02
CA LYS A 37 -4.07 17.49 13.68
C LYS A 37 -4.53 16.04 13.72
N LYS A 38 -5.84 15.82 13.64
CA LYS A 38 -6.42 14.49 13.53
C LYS A 38 -5.80 13.91 12.27
N GLU A 39 -4.65 13.26 12.42
CA GLU A 39 -4.06 12.50 11.32
C GLU A 39 -5.18 11.63 10.81
N ARG A 40 -5.53 11.87 9.57
CA ARG A 40 -6.50 11.03 8.87
C ARG A 40 -5.82 9.67 8.84
N MET A 41 -6.20 8.81 9.78
CA MET A 41 -5.65 7.47 9.90
C MET A 41 -6.05 6.73 8.63
N SER A 42 -5.13 6.71 7.69
CA SER A 42 -5.21 5.86 6.51
C SER A 42 -4.67 4.51 6.92
N PHE A 43 -5.39 3.47 6.61
CA PHE A 43 -4.83 2.13 6.65
C PHE A 43 -3.97 2.00 5.41
N ASP A 44 -2.66 2.01 5.61
CA ASP A 44 -1.73 1.94 4.48
C ASP A 44 -1.65 0.51 3.95
N THR A 45 -1.96 0.35 2.68
CA THR A 45 -1.67 -0.91 1.97
C THR A 45 -0.21 -1.31 2.20
N PRO A 46 0.09 -2.59 2.48
CA PRO A 46 1.46 -3.06 2.64
C PRO A 46 2.34 -2.64 1.46
N LYS A 47 3.54 -2.14 1.77
CA LYS A 47 4.43 -1.54 0.76
C LYS A 47 4.77 -2.48 -0.39
N SER A 48 4.90 -3.80 -0.11
CA SER A 48 5.18 -4.81 -1.13
C SER A 48 4.03 -4.93 -2.12
N MET A 49 2.78 -4.93 -1.64
CA MET A 49 1.59 -5.02 -2.50
C MET A 49 1.43 -3.75 -3.34
N LYS A 50 1.62 -2.57 -2.70
CA LYS A 50 1.60 -1.32 -3.45
C LYS A 50 2.68 -1.30 -4.55
N ALA A 51 3.89 -1.75 -4.26
CA ALA A 51 4.98 -1.80 -5.23
C ALA A 51 4.66 -2.75 -6.40
N GLU A 52 4.03 -3.90 -6.12
CA GLU A 52 3.61 -4.86 -7.14
C GLU A 52 2.52 -4.26 -8.05
N HIS A 53 1.51 -3.60 -7.49
CA HIS A 53 0.48 -2.89 -8.28
C HIS A 53 1.08 -1.80 -9.16
N ASP A 54 1.98 -0.97 -8.57
CA ASP A 54 2.67 0.09 -9.31
C ASP A 54 3.50 -0.49 -10.49
N GLU A 55 4.15 -1.66 -10.28
CA GLU A 55 4.91 -2.36 -11.31
C GLU A 55 4.01 -2.95 -12.40
N LEU A 56 2.93 -3.62 -12.03
CA LEU A 56 1.95 -4.18 -12.97
C LEU A 56 1.36 -3.07 -13.84
N HIS A 57 0.98 -1.95 -13.24
CA HIS A 57 0.46 -0.79 -13.98
C HIS A 57 1.49 -0.24 -14.97
N ALA A 58 2.75 -0.03 -14.53
CA ALA A 58 3.81 0.49 -15.40
C ALA A 58 4.16 -0.47 -16.55
N ASN A 59 4.11 -1.79 -16.31
CA ASN A 59 4.35 -2.81 -17.33
C ASN A 59 3.22 -2.81 -18.36
N LEU A 60 1.96 -2.73 -17.92
CA LEU A 60 0.80 -2.66 -18.78
C LEU A 60 0.83 -1.40 -19.67
N GLU A 61 1.15 -0.25 -19.08
CA GLU A 61 1.27 1.01 -19.83
C GLU A 61 2.29 0.88 -20.96
N ARG A 62 3.48 0.32 -20.70
CA ARG A 62 4.50 0.06 -21.74
C ARG A 62 3.98 -0.88 -22.85
N LEU A 63 3.22 -1.91 -22.47
CA LEU A 63 2.64 -2.85 -23.42
C LEU A 63 1.58 -2.19 -24.32
N THR A 64 0.78 -1.26 -23.81
CA THR A 64 -0.21 -0.53 -24.62
C THR A 64 0.44 0.29 -25.72
N GLN A 65 1.70 0.69 -25.53
CA GLN A 65 2.49 1.47 -26.48
C GLN A 65 3.32 0.60 -27.44
N SER A 66 3.36 -0.71 -27.26
CA SER A 66 4.20 -1.63 -28.03
C SER A 66 3.80 -1.80 -29.51
N GLY A 67 2.63 -1.26 -29.90
CA GLY A 67 2.06 -1.39 -31.23
C GLY A 67 1.62 -2.81 -31.60
N GLY A 68 1.07 -2.99 -32.78
CA GLY A 68 0.58 -4.26 -33.28
C GLY A 68 -0.60 -4.83 -32.51
N ARG A 69 -0.86 -6.12 -32.67
CA ARG A 69 -1.95 -6.81 -31.96
C ARG A 69 -1.69 -6.91 -30.46
N THR A 70 -0.44 -6.99 -30.05
CA THR A 70 -0.05 -6.99 -28.63
C THR A 70 -0.47 -5.68 -27.96
N GLY A 71 -0.18 -4.51 -28.57
CA GLY A 71 -0.56 -3.23 -28.02
C GLY A 71 -2.07 -3.05 -27.91
N GLU A 72 -2.83 -3.48 -28.93
CA GLU A 72 -4.30 -3.42 -28.89
C GLU A 72 -4.90 -4.37 -27.84
N ALA A 73 -4.33 -5.57 -27.66
CA ALA A 73 -4.75 -6.47 -26.61
C ALA A 73 -4.40 -5.92 -25.21
N ALA A 74 -3.23 -5.28 -25.04
CA ALA A 74 -2.86 -4.63 -23.79
C ALA A 74 -3.81 -3.48 -23.41
N LYS A 75 -4.25 -2.67 -24.38
CA LYS A 75 -5.30 -1.64 -24.16
C LYS A 75 -6.60 -2.25 -23.68
N SER A 76 -6.94 -3.45 -24.19
CA SER A 76 -8.13 -4.17 -23.75
C SER A 76 -8.00 -4.68 -22.33
N VAL A 77 -6.80 -5.09 -21.90
CA VAL A 77 -6.50 -5.42 -20.49
C VAL A 77 -6.63 -4.18 -19.61
N ALA A 78 -6.00 -3.05 -19.99
CA ALA A 78 -6.07 -1.81 -19.21
C ALA A 78 -7.52 -1.37 -18.96
N LYS A 79 -8.39 -1.49 -19.95
CA LYS A 79 -9.80 -1.10 -19.82
C LYS A 79 -10.55 -1.82 -18.71
N VAL A 80 -10.20 -3.07 -18.42
CA VAL A 80 -10.86 -3.88 -17.37
C VAL A 80 -10.07 -3.84 -16.06
N LEU A 81 -8.74 -3.68 -16.12
CA LEU A 81 -7.87 -3.70 -14.96
C LEU A 81 -7.86 -2.36 -14.19
N ASP A 82 -7.84 -1.21 -14.89
CA ASP A 82 -7.75 0.09 -14.24
C ASP A 82 -8.89 0.35 -13.24
N PRO A 83 -10.18 0.13 -13.57
CA PRO A 83 -11.25 0.29 -12.60
C PRO A 83 -11.19 -0.74 -11.46
N HIS A 84 -10.70 -1.96 -11.73
CA HIS A 84 -10.51 -3.01 -10.73
C HIS A 84 -9.47 -2.56 -9.68
N PHE A 85 -8.29 -2.11 -10.10
CA PHE A 85 -7.26 -1.58 -9.20
C PHE A 85 -7.73 -0.38 -8.38
N VAL A 86 -8.59 0.48 -8.93
CA VAL A 86 -9.20 1.57 -8.16
C VAL A 86 -10.03 1.03 -7.00
N ASN A 87 -10.81 -0.01 -7.23
CA ASN A 87 -11.63 -0.67 -6.22
C ASN A 87 -10.78 -1.34 -5.14
N GLU A 88 -9.74 -2.07 -5.52
CA GLU A 88 -8.82 -2.72 -4.60
C GLU A 88 -8.11 -1.72 -3.70
N ASN A 89 -7.55 -0.67 -4.28
CA ASN A 89 -6.90 0.40 -3.54
C ASN A 89 -7.85 1.14 -2.59
N ALA A 90 -9.15 1.16 -2.89
CA ALA A 90 -10.14 1.85 -2.07
C ALA A 90 -10.58 1.04 -0.84
N TYR A 91 -10.72 -0.29 -0.96
CA TYR A 91 -11.32 -1.07 0.12
C TYR A 91 -10.79 -2.50 0.32
N ALA A 92 -10.11 -3.12 -0.66
CA ALA A 92 -9.61 -4.48 -0.52
C ALA A 92 -8.22 -4.53 0.12
N LEU A 93 -7.29 -3.69 -0.30
CA LEU A 93 -5.89 -3.72 0.14
C LEU A 93 -5.61 -2.96 1.46
N PRO A 94 -6.22 -1.80 1.75
CA PRO A 94 -5.90 -1.05 2.97
C PRO A 94 -6.11 -1.83 4.27
N PRO A 95 -7.12 -2.72 4.42
CA PRO A 95 -7.27 -3.55 5.62
C PRO A 95 -6.03 -4.37 5.96
N LEU A 96 -5.25 -4.78 4.96
CA LEU A 96 -4.03 -5.60 5.14
C LEU A 96 -2.91 -4.86 5.88
N GLY A 97 -2.97 -3.53 5.93
CA GLY A 97 -2.07 -2.73 6.79
C GLY A 97 -2.18 -3.07 8.28
N LEU A 98 -3.29 -3.70 8.69
CA LEU A 98 -3.49 -4.16 10.06
C LEU A 98 -2.93 -5.56 10.35
N VAL A 99 -2.46 -6.31 9.34
CA VAL A 99 -1.93 -7.68 9.54
C VAL A 99 -0.84 -7.69 10.61
N VAL A 100 0.17 -6.82 10.49
CA VAL A 100 1.32 -6.80 11.39
C VAL A 100 0.93 -6.42 12.81
N PRO A 101 0.26 -5.29 13.08
CA PRO A 101 -0.12 -4.95 14.45
C PRO A 101 -1.05 -6.00 15.08
N LEU A 102 -2.04 -6.51 14.34
CA LEU A 102 -2.97 -7.51 14.87
C LEU A 102 -2.30 -8.86 15.15
N SER A 103 -1.35 -9.29 14.33
CA SER A 103 -0.56 -10.52 14.59
C SER A 103 0.31 -10.42 15.84
N GLN A 104 0.64 -9.20 16.26
CA GLN A 104 1.35 -8.92 17.51
C GLN A 104 0.41 -8.73 18.72
N GLY A 105 -0.89 -8.99 18.54
CA GLY A 105 -1.90 -8.80 19.59
C GLY A 105 -2.26 -7.34 19.88
N LYS A 106 -1.80 -6.39 19.05
CA LYS A 106 -2.10 -4.96 19.20
C LYS A 106 -3.45 -4.67 18.57
N PHE A 107 -4.40 -4.22 19.38
CA PHE A 107 -5.69 -3.72 18.91
C PHE A 107 -5.96 -2.37 19.54
N GLU A 108 -6.33 -1.40 18.72
CA GLU A 108 -6.72 -0.05 19.13
C GLU A 108 -8.08 0.30 18.53
N CYS A 109 -8.89 1.06 19.27
CA CYS A 109 -10.28 1.33 18.89
C CYS A 109 -10.44 2.01 17.53
N TYR A 110 -9.45 2.79 17.08
CA TYR A 110 -9.49 3.41 15.76
C TYR A 110 -9.47 2.38 14.61
N MET A 111 -8.94 1.19 14.86
CA MET A 111 -8.90 0.13 13.84
C MET A 111 -10.30 -0.29 13.40
N SER A 112 -11.33 0.01 14.20
CA SER A 112 -12.73 -0.23 13.83
C SER A 112 -13.16 0.52 12.55
N ALA A 113 -12.45 1.56 12.14
CA ALA A 113 -12.75 2.26 10.89
C ALA A 113 -12.53 1.38 9.64
N VAL A 114 -11.74 0.30 9.75
CA VAL A 114 -11.53 -0.68 8.67
C VAL A 114 -12.79 -1.44 8.30
N LEU A 115 -13.75 -1.57 9.23
CA LEU A 115 -14.98 -2.34 9.03
C LEU A 115 -15.78 -1.87 7.82
N LYS A 116 -15.80 -0.56 7.54
CA LYS A 116 -16.45 -0.04 6.33
C LYS A 116 -15.84 -0.57 5.03
N MET A 117 -14.52 -0.81 5.03
CA MET A 117 -13.81 -1.34 3.87
C MET A 117 -14.06 -2.83 3.73
N THR A 118 -13.96 -3.59 4.81
CA THR A 118 -14.16 -5.04 4.79
C THR A 118 -15.63 -5.42 4.54
N ASP A 119 -16.60 -4.68 5.10
CA ASP A 119 -18.03 -4.87 4.80
C ASP A 119 -18.31 -4.57 3.30
N LYS A 120 -17.66 -3.52 2.74
CA LYS A 120 -17.77 -3.23 1.31
C LYS A 120 -17.16 -4.34 0.47
N LEU A 121 -15.94 -4.81 0.80
CA LEU A 121 -15.29 -5.92 0.11
C LEU A 121 -16.17 -7.18 0.13
N GLU A 122 -16.74 -7.52 1.28
CA GLU A 122 -17.65 -8.66 1.41
C GLU A 122 -18.86 -8.55 0.45
N GLY A 123 -19.48 -7.36 0.40
CA GLY A 123 -20.62 -7.12 -0.49
C GLY A 123 -20.26 -7.12 -1.98
N GLU A 124 -19.06 -6.63 -2.34
CA GLU A 124 -18.58 -6.54 -3.72
C GLU A 124 -17.84 -7.81 -4.19
N MET A 125 -17.63 -8.80 -3.33
CA MET A 125 -16.86 -10.00 -3.66
C MET A 125 -17.33 -10.69 -4.96
N PRO A 126 -18.65 -10.88 -5.21
CA PRO A 126 -19.10 -11.47 -6.48
C PRO A 126 -18.69 -10.64 -7.71
N THR A 127 -18.68 -9.30 -7.59
CA THR A 127 -18.26 -8.37 -8.63
C THR A 127 -16.76 -8.48 -8.87
N MET A 128 -15.93 -8.44 -7.80
CA MET A 128 -14.47 -8.58 -7.88
C MET A 128 -14.06 -9.87 -8.57
N LEU A 129 -14.68 -11.01 -8.20
CA LEU A 129 -14.42 -12.29 -8.83
C LEU A 129 -14.91 -12.38 -10.29
N SER A 130 -15.95 -11.62 -10.65
CA SER A 130 -16.38 -11.49 -12.05
C SER A 130 -15.41 -10.66 -12.87
N GLU A 131 -14.89 -9.57 -12.30
CA GLU A 131 -13.87 -8.72 -12.92
C GLU A 131 -12.59 -9.53 -13.19
N HIS A 132 -12.16 -10.40 -12.27
CA HIS A 132 -11.02 -11.31 -12.48
C HIS A 132 -11.22 -12.24 -13.68
N LYS A 133 -12.45 -12.75 -13.90
CA LYS A 133 -12.74 -13.57 -15.09
C LYS A 133 -12.61 -12.76 -16.39
N ASP A 134 -13.05 -11.50 -16.38
CA ASP A 134 -12.92 -10.61 -17.53
C ASP A 134 -11.45 -10.26 -17.79
N ILE A 135 -10.69 -9.98 -16.73
CA ILE A 135 -9.24 -9.78 -16.80
C ILE A 135 -8.55 -11.02 -17.36
N ALA A 136 -8.84 -12.22 -16.86
CA ALA A 136 -8.25 -13.45 -17.34
C ALA A 136 -8.56 -13.69 -18.85
N ALA A 137 -9.78 -13.37 -19.29
CA ALA A 137 -10.16 -13.47 -20.70
C ALA A 137 -9.39 -12.46 -21.57
N ALA A 138 -9.14 -11.24 -21.07
CA ALA A 138 -8.33 -10.22 -21.76
C ALA A 138 -6.85 -10.62 -21.80
N LEU A 139 -6.31 -11.17 -20.68
CA LEU A 139 -4.93 -11.65 -20.60
C LEU A 139 -4.65 -12.81 -21.55
N LYS A 140 -5.62 -13.72 -21.73
CA LYS A 140 -5.49 -14.77 -22.73
C LYS A 140 -5.28 -14.19 -24.13
N LYS A 141 -6.07 -13.19 -24.53
CA LYS A 141 -5.93 -12.52 -25.83
C LYS A 141 -4.59 -11.80 -25.97
N LEU A 142 -4.12 -11.15 -24.89
CA LEU A 142 -2.81 -10.51 -24.85
C LEU A 142 -1.69 -11.54 -25.04
N LYS A 143 -1.73 -12.64 -24.31
CA LYS A 143 -0.74 -13.74 -24.40
C LYS A 143 -0.71 -14.34 -25.81
N ASP A 144 -1.87 -14.63 -26.41
CA ASP A 144 -1.97 -15.17 -27.77
C ASP A 144 -1.37 -14.19 -28.79
N ALA A 145 -1.69 -12.88 -28.69
CA ALA A 145 -1.16 -11.83 -29.58
C ALA A 145 0.35 -11.66 -29.41
N ALA A 146 0.84 -11.60 -28.17
CA ALA A 146 2.26 -11.43 -27.85
C ALA A 146 3.10 -12.64 -28.32
N THR A 147 2.58 -13.84 -28.16
CA THR A 147 3.20 -15.06 -28.67
C THR A 147 3.33 -15.03 -30.20
N ALA A 148 2.26 -14.67 -30.91
CA ALA A 148 2.27 -14.57 -32.37
C ALA A 148 3.21 -13.48 -32.90
N GLU A 149 3.41 -12.42 -32.13
CA GLU A 149 4.33 -11.31 -32.47
C GLU A 149 5.73 -11.48 -31.87
N LYS A 150 6.00 -12.59 -31.16
CA LYS A 150 7.28 -12.88 -30.50
C LYS A 150 7.71 -11.80 -29.48
N LYS A 151 6.75 -11.24 -28.77
CA LYS A 151 6.94 -10.23 -27.73
C LYS A 151 6.86 -10.88 -26.35
N SER A 152 8.00 -11.40 -25.85
CA SER A 152 8.06 -12.14 -24.57
C SER A 152 7.49 -11.34 -23.39
N ALA A 153 7.78 -10.04 -23.34
CA ALA A 153 7.28 -9.17 -22.27
C ALA A 153 5.74 -9.19 -22.13
N GLY A 154 5.00 -9.35 -23.23
CA GLY A 154 3.53 -9.47 -23.18
C GLY A 154 3.07 -10.83 -22.65
N VAL A 155 3.83 -11.89 -22.92
CA VAL A 155 3.57 -13.23 -22.36
C VAL A 155 3.85 -13.25 -20.86
N GLU A 156 5.03 -12.76 -20.46
CA GLU A 156 5.48 -12.69 -19.06
C GLU A 156 4.51 -11.86 -18.21
N PHE A 157 4.09 -10.69 -18.72
CA PHE A 157 3.09 -9.85 -18.04
C PHE A 157 1.76 -10.59 -17.85
N ALA A 158 1.26 -11.27 -18.88
CA ALA A 158 -0.01 -11.97 -18.80
C ALA A 158 0.03 -13.11 -17.77
N GLU A 159 1.17 -13.81 -17.67
CA GLU A 159 1.38 -14.86 -16.66
C GLU A 159 1.50 -14.29 -15.26
N HIS A 160 2.23 -13.20 -15.09
CA HIS A 160 2.43 -12.53 -13.80
C HIS A 160 1.10 -12.00 -13.26
N LEU A 161 0.33 -11.25 -14.07
CA LEU A 161 -0.95 -10.71 -13.63
C LEU A 161 -1.98 -11.81 -13.34
N ALA A 162 -1.96 -12.93 -14.08
CA ALA A 162 -2.84 -14.05 -13.77
C ALA A 162 -2.50 -14.70 -12.41
N ALA A 163 -1.20 -14.86 -12.08
CA ALA A 163 -0.77 -15.36 -10.78
C ALA A 163 -1.09 -14.39 -9.65
N HIS A 164 -0.96 -13.08 -9.90
CA HIS A 164 -1.34 -12.02 -8.98
C HIS A 164 -2.83 -12.10 -8.62
N ALA A 165 -3.72 -12.12 -9.61
CA ALA A 165 -5.16 -12.25 -9.40
C ALA A 165 -5.54 -13.52 -8.63
N GLN A 166 -4.87 -14.65 -8.91
CA GLN A 166 -5.06 -15.88 -8.13
C GLN A 166 -4.65 -15.70 -6.66
N THR A 167 -3.53 -15.01 -6.39
CA THR A 167 -3.08 -14.72 -5.02
C THR A 167 -4.09 -13.84 -4.28
N GLU A 168 -4.74 -12.92 -4.99
CA GLU A 168 -5.79 -12.09 -4.40
C GLU A 168 -7.01 -12.89 -3.99
N GLU A 169 -7.49 -13.76 -4.86
CA GLU A 169 -8.63 -14.64 -4.56
C GLU A 169 -8.35 -15.62 -3.41
N GLU A 170 -7.16 -16.21 -3.37
CA GLU A 170 -6.84 -17.27 -2.43
C GLU A 170 -6.33 -16.74 -1.08
N ILE A 171 -5.69 -15.59 -1.04
CA ILE A 171 -4.97 -15.10 0.14
C ILE A 171 -5.37 -13.68 0.52
N THR A 172 -5.32 -12.74 -0.42
CA THR A 172 -5.42 -11.32 -0.12
C THR A 172 -6.81 -10.94 0.36
N TYR A 173 -7.85 -11.24 -0.42
CA TYR A 173 -9.24 -10.93 -0.05
C TYR A 173 -9.71 -11.71 1.18
N PRO A 174 -9.47 -13.04 1.29
CA PRO A 174 -9.79 -13.75 2.52
C PRO A 174 -9.10 -13.17 3.75
N THR A 175 -7.84 -12.74 3.65
CA THR A 175 -7.12 -12.11 4.75
C THR A 175 -7.73 -10.77 5.14
N ALA A 176 -8.11 -9.93 4.17
CA ALA A 176 -8.78 -8.66 4.44
C ALA A 176 -10.12 -8.87 5.17
N LEU A 177 -10.92 -9.84 4.74
CA LEU A 177 -12.18 -10.20 5.40
C LEU A 177 -11.95 -10.76 6.82
N LEU A 178 -10.93 -11.61 7.00
CA LEU A 178 -10.56 -12.14 8.32
C LEU A 178 -10.16 -11.02 9.29
N ILE A 179 -9.44 -10.00 8.81
CA ILE A 179 -9.13 -8.80 9.59
C ILE A 179 -10.41 -8.09 10.03
N GLY A 180 -11.37 -7.93 9.13
CA GLY A 180 -12.68 -7.35 9.44
C GLY A 180 -13.40 -8.12 10.54
N LEU A 181 -13.49 -9.44 10.43
CA LEU A 181 -14.10 -10.31 11.44
C LEU A 181 -13.39 -10.20 12.80
N TYR A 182 -12.06 -10.21 12.80
CA TYR A 182 -11.28 -10.05 14.03
C TYR A 182 -11.52 -8.68 14.68
N VAL A 183 -11.41 -7.59 13.92
CA VAL A 183 -11.65 -6.23 14.41
C VAL A 183 -13.07 -6.09 14.94
N LYS A 184 -14.08 -6.62 14.26
CA LYS A 184 -15.48 -6.62 14.68
C LYS A 184 -15.65 -7.31 16.04
N SER A 185 -14.98 -8.45 16.25
CA SER A 185 -15.01 -9.17 17.54
C SER A 185 -14.40 -8.38 18.70
N LYS A 186 -13.43 -7.51 18.42
CA LYS A 186 -12.74 -6.67 19.41
C LYS A 186 -13.41 -5.31 19.64
N ALA A 187 -14.16 -4.79 18.66
CA ALA A 187 -14.76 -3.45 18.71
C ALA A 187 -15.73 -3.28 19.88
N THR A 188 -16.35 -4.35 20.38
CA THR A 188 -17.21 -4.32 21.58
C THR A 188 -16.46 -3.86 22.85
N GLN A 189 -15.13 -3.97 22.87
CA GLN A 189 -14.29 -3.50 23.98
C GLN A 189 -14.11 -1.97 23.97
N CYS A 190 -14.40 -1.31 22.86
CA CYS A 190 -14.21 0.13 22.67
C CYS A 190 -15.43 0.97 23.10
N ALA A 191 -16.55 0.32 23.37
CA ALA A 191 -17.79 0.99 23.77
C ALA A 191 -17.93 1.18 25.30
N ARG A 192 -16.91 0.81 26.04
CA ARG A 192 -16.82 0.95 27.50
C ARG A 192 -15.89 2.09 27.86
#